data_65f44ffbe10af697945ceb9ccb9e8510
#
_entry.id   65f44ffbe10af697945ceb9ccb9e8510
#
_cell.length_a   1.000
_cell.length_b   1.000
_cell.length_c   1.000
_cell.angle_alpha   90.00
_cell.angle_beta   90.00
_cell.angle_gamma   90.00
#
_symmetry.space_group_name_H-M   'P 1'
#
loop_
_entity.id
_entity.type
_entity.pdbx_description
1 polymer ?
#
loop_
_entity_poly.entity_id
_entity_poly.type
_entity_poly.pdbx_seq_one_letter_code
_entity_poly.pdbx_strand_id
1 'polypeptide(L)'
;MAKDIAVLAYSGGLDSTISIDWIKENYGYEVITLTVDLGGGQFSDDLESRAKKAGALDCVILDVKNEFVEDFILPSLKAGVIYEDNYLLATSIGRPLMAKKLVEVAYKYNARAVAHGCTGKGNDQVRSVSYTHLRAHETTDN
;
A
#
# COMPACT_ATOMS: atom_id res chain seq x y z
N MET A 1 -4.84 -25.13 12.17
CA MET A 1 -3.94 -23.99 12.45
C MET A 1 -4.42 -22.78 11.67
N ALA A 2 -4.42 -21.62 12.30
CA ALA A 2 -4.72 -20.39 11.56
C ALA A 2 -3.64 -20.18 10.48
N LYS A 3 -4.05 -19.80 9.27
CA LYS A 3 -3.10 -19.46 8.21
C LYS A 3 -2.45 -18.12 8.48
N ASP A 4 -1.20 -17.98 8.08
CA ASP A 4 -0.52 -16.68 8.10
C ASP A 4 -1.24 -15.68 7.18
N ILE A 5 -1.15 -14.41 7.50
CA ILE A 5 -1.82 -13.32 6.76
C ILE A 5 -0.77 -12.49 6.01
N ALA A 6 -1.10 -12.10 4.79
CA ALA A 6 -0.38 -11.08 4.04
C ALA A 6 -1.31 -9.88 3.76
N VAL A 7 -0.79 -8.66 3.89
CA VAL A 7 -1.48 -7.45 3.46
C VAL A 7 -0.98 -7.02 2.10
N LEU A 8 -1.88 -6.94 1.12
CA LEU A 8 -1.58 -6.60 -0.27
C LEU A 8 -2.05 -5.17 -0.58
N ALA A 9 -1.14 -4.33 -1.08
CA ALA A 9 -1.52 -3.05 -1.68
C ALA A 9 -2.36 -3.31 -2.94
N TYR A 10 -3.62 -2.87 -2.91
CA TYR A 10 -4.64 -3.23 -3.89
C TYR A 10 -5.19 -1.99 -4.60
N SER A 11 -5.08 -1.97 -5.92
CA SER A 11 -5.59 -0.89 -6.77
C SER A 11 -6.94 -1.23 -7.43
N GLY A 12 -7.38 -2.47 -7.34
CA GLY A 12 -8.53 -2.97 -8.09
C GLY A 12 -8.24 -3.28 -9.56
N GLY A 13 -6.99 -3.13 -10.00
CA GLY A 13 -6.56 -3.53 -11.33
C GLY A 13 -6.37 -5.04 -11.48
N LEU A 14 -6.18 -5.50 -12.71
CA LEU A 14 -6.03 -6.92 -13.03
C LEU A 14 -4.85 -7.55 -12.27
N ASP A 15 -3.68 -6.92 -12.31
CA ASP A 15 -2.45 -7.46 -11.73
C ASP A 15 -2.57 -7.64 -10.20
N SER A 16 -3.10 -6.62 -9.50
CA SER A 16 -3.31 -6.71 -8.06
C SER A 16 -4.40 -7.72 -7.69
N THR A 17 -5.39 -7.93 -8.54
CA THR A 17 -6.44 -8.94 -8.33
C THR A 17 -5.91 -10.37 -8.49
N ILE A 18 -5.11 -10.63 -9.53
CA ILE A 18 -4.44 -11.92 -9.74
C ILE A 18 -3.45 -12.21 -8.60
N SER A 19 -2.80 -11.19 -8.06
CA SER A 19 -1.85 -11.35 -6.96
C SER A 19 -2.48 -11.93 -5.70
N ILE A 20 -3.80 -11.78 -5.49
CA ILE A 20 -4.51 -12.38 -4.35
C ILE A 20 -4.42 -13.90 -4.42
N ASP A 21 -4.87 -14.50 -5.51
CA ASP A 21 -4.82 -15.95 -5.70
C ASP A 21 -3.38 -16.45 -5.73
N TRP A 22 -2.49 -15.74 -6.40
CA TRP A 22 -1.08 -16.11 -6.49
C TRP A 22 -0.40 -16.22 -5.11
N ILE A 23 -0.65 -15.26 -4.21
CA ILE A 23 -0.11 -15.28 -2.83
C ILE A 23 -0.68 -16.48 -2.06
N LYS A 24 -1.97 -16.75 -2.20
CA LYS A 24 -2.64 -17.89 -1.55
C LYS A 24 -2.08 -19.23 -2.00
N GLU A 25 -1.88 -19.38 -3.30
CA GLU A 25 -1.39 -20.64 -3.89
C GLU A 25 0.10 -20.90 -3.59
N ASN A 26 0.95 -19.87 -3.68
CA ASN A 26 2.39 -20.04 -3.58
C ASN A 26 2.94 -19.96 -2.14
N TYR A 27 2.28 -19.20 -1.26
CA TYR A 27 2.72 -19.03 0.13
C TYR A 27 1.76 -19.62 1.16
N GLY A 28 0.56 -20.00 0.75
CA GLY A 28 -0.47 -20.51 1.67
C GLY A 28 -1.04 -19.46 2.61
N TYR A 29 -0.81 -18.17 2.35
CA TYR A 29 -1.30 -17.07 3.18
C TYR A 29 -2.75 -16.72 2.86
N GLU A 30 -3.49 -16.27 3.87
CA GLU A 30 -4.71 -15.50 3.63
C GLU A 30 -4.34 -14.06 3.29
N VAL A 31 -5.10 -13.44 2.40
CA VAL A 31 -4.80 -12.10 1.89
C VAL A 31 -5.83 -11.09 2.37
N ILE A 32 -5.34 -10.02 2.99
CA ILE A 32 -6.12 -8.80 3.25
C ILE A 32 -5.67 -7.75 2.25
N THR A 33 -6.60 -7.14 1.53
CA THR A 33 -6.28 -6.07 0.60
C THR A 33 -6.35 -4.72 1.28
N LEU A 34 -5.41 -3.85 0.95
CA LEU A 34 -5.39 -2.46 1.41
C LEU A 34 -5.42 -1.51 0.23
N THR A 35 -6.41 -0.64 0.20
CA THR A 35 -6.52 0.49 -0.73
C THR A 35 -6.43 1.80 0.05
N VAL A 36 -5.59 2.72 -0.42
CA VAL A 36 -5.35 4.00 0.24
C VAL A 36 -5.83 5.13 -0.66
N ASP A 37 -6.80 5.90 -0.18
CA ASP A 37 -7.33 7.07 -0.89
C ASP A 37 -6.50 8.32 -0.56
N LEU A 38 -5.72 8.74 -1.55
CA LEU A 38 -4.90 9.96 -1.51
C LEU A 38 -5.61 11.19 -2.13
N GLY A 39 -6.83 11.04 -2.64
CA GLY A 39 -7.60 12.12 -3.24
C GLY A 39 -7.49 12.26 -4.77
N GLY A 40 -6.82 11.35 -5.44
CA GLY A 40 -6.57 11.41 -6.90
C GLY A 40 -7.65 10.80 -7.80
N GLY A 41 -8.74 10.26 -7.24
CA GLY A 41 -9.76 9.59 -8.04
C GLY A 41 -10.91 9.04 -7.22
N GLN A 42 -11.97 8.62 -7.91
CA GLN A 42 -13.03 7.83 -7.29
C GLN A 42 -12.67 6.35 -7.39
N PHE A 43 -12.70 5.66 -6.27
CA PHE A 43 -12.66 4.21 -6.29
C PHE A 43 -13.98 3.69 -6.82
N SER A 44 -13.91 2.62 -7.57
CA SER A 44 -15.10 1.91 -8.03
C SER A 44 -15.86 1.35 -6.83
N ASP A 45 -17.17 1.55 -6.79
CA ASP A 45 -18.06 1.05 -5.71
C ASP A 45 -17.97 -0.47 -5.54
N ASP A 46 -17.45 -1.17 -6.55
CA ASP A 46 -17.29 -2.63 -6.54
C ASP A 46 -15.91 -3.12 -6.08
N LEU A 47 -15.00 -2.23 -5.64
CA LEU A 47 -13.63 -2.56 -5.27
C LEU A 47 -13.55 -3.67 -4.21
N GLU A 48 -14.32 -3.51 -3.13
CA GLU A 48 -14.41 -4.51 -2.07
C GLU A 48 -15.00 -5.82 -2.58
N SER A 49 -16.06 -5.74 -3.37
CA SER A 49 -16.69 -6.92 -3.97
C SER A 49 -15.74 -7.70 -4.88
N ARG A 50 -14.94 -6.98 -5.67
CA ARG A 50 -13.92 -7.61 -6.54
C ARG A 50 -12.81 -8.27 -5.72
N ALA A 51 -12.30 -7.61 -4.69
CA ALA A 51 -11.29 -8.19 -3.82
C ALA A 51 -11.79 -9.49 -3.14
N LYS A 52 -13.00 -9.46 -2.59
CA LYS A 52 -13.62 -10.64 -1.95
C LYS A 52 -13.90 -11.77 -2.95
N LYS A 53 -14.38 -11.44 -4.16
CA LYS A 53 -14.58 -12.45 -5.23
C LYS A 53 -13.26 -13.09 -5.67
N ALA A 54 -12.16 -12.34 -5.65
CA ALA A 54 -10.82 -12.87 -5.90
C ALA A 54 -10.22 -13.63 -4.71
N GLY A 55 -10.98 -13.85 -3.65
CA GLY A 55 -10.58 -14.68 -2.52
C GLY A 55 -9.86 -13.93 -1.39
N ALA A 56 -9.92 -12.59 -1.35
CA ALA A 56 -9.41 -11.84 -0.19
C ALA A 56 -10.25 -12.14 1.07
N LEU A 57 -9.55 -12.28 2.20
CA LEU A 57 -10.18 -12.48 3.51
C LEU A 57 -10.93 -11.22 3.95
N ASP A 58 -10.32 -10.06 3.72
CA ASP A 58 -10.91 -8.75 4.02
C ASP A 58 -10.39 -7.69 3.06
N CYS A 59 -11.10 -6.55 2.99
CA CYS A 59 -10.73 -5.41 2.18
C CYS A 59 -10.77 -4.13 3.03
N VAL A 60 -9.62 -3.55 3.25
CA VAL A 60 -9.46 -2.31 4.02
C VAL A 60 -9.31 -1.15 3.05
N ILE A 61 -10.15 -0.12 3.19
CA ILE A 61 -10.06 1.12 2.42
C ILE A 61 -9.83 2.25 3.42
N LEU A 62 -8.72 2.99 3.27
CA LEU A 62 -8.35 4.09 4.15
C LEU A 62 -8.39 5.42 3.40
N ASP A 63 -9.19 6.36 3.89
CA ASP A 63 -9.12 7.76 3.48
C ASP A 63 -8.00 8.46 4.26
N VAL A 64 -6.92 8.82 3.55
CA VAL A 64 -5.77 9.51 4.13
C VAL A 64 -5.48 10.84 3.44
N LYS A 65 -6.49 11.44 2.79
CA LYS A 65 -6.35 12.68 2.03
C LYS A 65 -5.78 13.82 2.88
N ASN A 66 -6.29 13.98 4.10
CA ASN A 66 -5.81 15.03 5.00
C ASN A 66 -4.36 14.77 5.44
N GLU A 67 -4.03 13.56 5.89
CA GLU A 67 -2.66 13.18 6.25
C GLU A 67 -1.70 13.37 5.07
N PHE A 68 -2.14 13.01 3.85
CA PHE A 68 -1.34 13.19 2.64
C PHE A 68 -1.05 14.67 2.35
N VAL A 69 -2.05 15.53 2.48
CA VAL A 69 -1.87 16.97 2.26
C VAL A 69 -0.98 17.59 3.32
N GLU A 70 -1.27 17.34 4.59
CA GLU A 70 -0.58 18.01 5.71
C GLU A 70 0.86 17.54 5.88
N ASP A 71 1.11 16.23 5.83
CA ASP A 71 2.40 15.64 6.18
C ASP A 71 3.32 15.43 4.97
N PHE A 72 2.79 15.44 3.75
CA PHE A 72 3.58 15.15 2.54
C PHE A 72 3.50 16.27 1.49
N ILE A 73 2.31 16.72 1.10
CA ILE A 73 2.17 17.71 0.04
C ILE A 73 2.66 19.10 0.49
N LEU A 74 2.17 19.61 1.61
CA LEU A 74 2.54 20.93 2.09
C LEU A 74 4.04 21.06 2.42
N PRO A 75 4.68 20.11 3.10
CA PRO A 75 6.14 20.14 3.29
C PRO A 75 6.91 20.09 1.97
N SER A 76 6.46 19.28 1.01
CA SER A 76 7.10 19.17 -0.30
C SER A 76 7.00 20.47 -1.10
N LEU A 77 5.86 21.15 -1.07
CA LEU A 77 5.69 22.46 -1.70
C LEU A 77 6.58 23.52 -1.06
N LYS A 78 6.66 23.55 0.28
CA LYS A 78 7.53 24.46 1.01
C LYS A 78 9.01 24.23 0.70
N ALA A 79 9.39 22.97 0.46
CA ALA A 79 10.76 22.60 0.08
C ALA A 79 11.07 22.81 -1.41
N GLY A 80 10.07 23.22 -2.22
CA GLY A 80 10.24 23.43 -3.66
C GLY A 80 10.51 22.11 -4.41
N VAL A 81 9.94 21.01 -4.00
CA VAL A 81 10.13 19.69 -4.61
C VAL A 81 9.38 19.63 -5.93
N ILE A 82 10.03 20.11 -6.99
CA ILE A 82 9.53 20.05 -8.37
C ILE A 82 10.62 19.40 -9.22
N TYR A 83 10.28 18.38 -10.00
CA TYR A 83 11.19 17.74 -10.92
C TYR A 83 11.16 18.46 -12.29
N GLU A 84 12.31 18.91 -12.77
CA GLU A 84 12.49 19.62 -14.06
C GLU A 84 11.49 20.79 -14.25
N ASP A 85 11.23 21.56 -13.21
CA ASP A 85 10.34 22.73 -13.18
C ASP A 85 8.87 22.47 -13.58
N ASN A 86 8.47 21.23 -13.81
CA ASN A 86 7.16 20.89 -14.37
C ASN A 86 6.41 19.76 -13.68
N TYR A 87 7.09 18.85 -12.99
CA TYR A 87 6.46 17.66 -12.44
C TYR A 87 6.43 17.66 -10.92
N LEU A 88 5.23 17.69 -10.35
CA LEU A 88 5.01 17.79 -8.90
C LEU A 88 5.28 16.52 -8.10
N LEU A 89 5.77 15.44 -8.71
CA LEU A 89 6.13 14.17 -8.07
C LEU A 89 5.04 13.55 -7.14
N ALA A 90 3.77 13.88 -7.37
CA ALA A 90 2.67 13.46 -6.49
C ALA A 90 2.64 11.94 -6.26
N THR A 91 2.82 11.15 -7.32
CA THR A 91 2.88 9.69 -7.23
C THR A 91 4.04 9.21 -6.38
N SER A 92 5.21 9.85 -6.51
CA SER A 92 6.41 9.52 -5.75
C SER A 92 6.25 9.82 -4.26
N ILE A 93 5.64 10.95 -3.94
CA ILE A 93 5.40 11.43 -2.57
C ILE A 93 4.35 10.56 -1.85
N GLY A 94 3.38 10.01 -2.58
CA GLY A 94 2.35 9.13 -2.03
C GLY A 94 2.86 7.73 -1.61
N ARG A 95 3.94 7.24 -2.21
CA ARG A 95 4.43 5.87 -1.92
C ARG A 95 4.87 5.65 -0.47
N PRO A 96 5.61 6.54 0.19
CA PRO A 96 5.94 6.39 1.61
C PRO A 96 4.71 6.31 2.51
N LEU A 97 3.69 7.12 2.25
CA LEU A 97 2.44 7.06 3.01
C LEU A 97 1.70 5.73 2.80
N MET A 98 1.63 5.23 1.56
CA MET A 98 1.05 3.92 1.28
C MET A 98 1.80 2.81 2.01
N ALA A 99 3.15 2.84 2.02
CA ALA A 99 3.96 1.87 2.75
C ALA A 99 3.75 1.96 4.27
N LYS A 100 3.64 3.16 4.82
CA LYS A 100 3.28 3.39 6.23
C LYS A 100 1.95 2.71 6.56
N LYS A 101 0.92 2.92 5.74
CA LYS A 101 -0.41 2.32 5.97
C LYS A 101 -0.40 0.80 5.80
N LEU A 102 0.39 0.25 4.88
CA LEU A 102 0.59 -1.19 4.76
C LEU A 102 1.14 -1.79 6.05
N VAL A 103 2.17 -1.17 6.64
CA VAL A 103 2.77 -1.63 7.90
C VAL A 103 1.77 -1.50 9.05
N GLU A 104 1.06 -0.38 9.18
CA GLU A 104 0.05 -0.17 10.23
C GLU A 104 -1.06 -1.25 10.17
N VAL A 105 -1.57 -1.53 8.97
CA VAL A 105 -2.59 -2.58 8.78
C VAL A 105 -2.02 -3.97 9.04
N ALA A 106 -0.78 -4.23 8.62
CA ALA A 106 -0.12 -5.50 8.91
C ALA A 106 -0.01 -5.76 10.42
N TYR A 107 0.36 -4.76 11.22
CA TYR A 107 0.35 -4.89 12.68
C TYR A 107 -1.04 -5.12 13.24
N LYS A 108 -2.04 -4.37 12.78
CA LYS A 108 -3.43 -4.52 13.24
C LYS A 108 -3.97 -5.93 13.06
N TYR A 109 -3.62 -6.58 11.96
CA TYR A 109 -4.08 -7.94 11.64
C TYR A 109 -3.09 -9.04 12.03
N ASN A 110 -1.99 -8.68 12.70
CA ASN A 110 -0.88 -9.59 12.99
C ASN A 110 -0.40 -10.34 11.74
N ALA A 111 -0.28 -9.61 10.64
CA ALA A 111 0.14 -10.16 9.37
C ALA A 111 1.64 -10.43 9.35
N ARG A 112 2.03 -11.51 8.70
CA ARG A 112 3.43 -11.94 8.56
C ARG A 112 4.15 -11.25 7.42
N ALA A 113 3.42 -10.78 6.41
CA ALA A 113 4.01 -10.19 5.22
C ALA A 113 3.17 -9.02 4.69
N VAL A 114 3.83 -8.13 3.96
CA VAL A 114 3.21 -7.12 3.10
C VAL A 114 3.61 -7.37 1.66
N ALA A 115 2.71 -7.06 0.73
CA ALA A 115 2.92 -7.28 -0.69
C ALA A 115 2.47 -6.06 -1.51
N HIS A 116 3.11 -5.83 -2.64
CA HIS A 116 2.75 -4.80 -3.61
C HIS A 116 2.97 -5.28 -5.04
N GLY A 117 2.22 -4.74 -5.98
CA GLY A 117 2.32 -5.03 -7.41
C GLY A 117 3.28 -4.11 -8.19
N CYS A 118 4.19 -3.40 -7.52
CA CYS A 118 5.15 -2.53 -8.20
C CYS A 118 6.19 -3.36 -8.96
N THR A 119 6.62 -2.88 -10.13
CA THR A 119 7.67 -3.51 -10.91
C THR A 119 8.98 -3.54 -10.13
N GLY A 120 9.64 -4.70 -10.03
CA GLY A 120 10.83 -4.91 -9.20
C GLY A 120 12.06 -4.06 -9.57
N LYS A 121 12.09 -3.45 -10.76
CA LYS A 121 13.13 -2.51 -11.22
C LYS A 121 12.68 -1.05 -11.19
N GLY A 122 11.46 -0.78 -10.71
CA GLY A 122 10.87 0.56 -10.71
C GLY A 122 11.23 1.38 -9.46
N ASN A 123 11.23 2.70 -9.60
CA ASN A 123 11.43 3.64 -8.48
C ASN A 123 10.39 3.47 -7.37
N ASP A 124 9.16 3.12 -7.71
CA ASP A 124 8.08 2.92 -6.74
C ASP A 124 8.33 1.71 -5.84
N GLN A 125 8.94 0.65 -6.37
CA GLN A 125 9.35 -0.50 -5.58
C GLN A 125 10.38 -0.09 -4.52
N VAL A 126 11.43 0.64 -4.91
CA VAL A 126 12.48 1.12 -3.98
C VAL A 126 11.87 1.99 -2.88
N ARG A 127 11.00 2.94 -3.22
CA ARG A 127 10.32 3.82 -2.25
C ARG A 127 9.47 3.06 -1.25
N SER A 128 8.71 2.07 -1.71
CA SER A 128 7.85 1.26 -0.85
C SER A 128 8.65 0.34 0.07
N VAL A 129 9.64 -0.36 -0.46
CA VAL A 129 10.47 -1.32 0.29
C VAL A 129 11.34 -0.62 1.33
N SER A 130 11.96 0.50 0.97
CA SER A 130 12.83 1.26 1.90
C SER A 130 12.05 1.71 3.14
N TYR A 131 10.85 2.25 2.96
CA TYR A 131 10.02 2.66 4.10
C TYR A 131 9.61 1.47 4.96
N THR A 132 9.18 0.37 4.36
CA THR A 132 8.78 -0.85 5.07
C THR A 132 9.92 -1.40 5.92
N HIS A 133 11.14 -1.46 5.39
CA HIS A 133 12.33 -1.91 6.12
C HIS A 133 12.67 -1.00 7.31
N LEU A 134 12.67 0.32 7.12
CA LEU A 134 12.95 1.27 8.20
C LEU A 134 11.99 1.11 9.36
N ARG A 135 10.70 0.99 9.09
CA ARG A 135 9.68 0.78 10.13
C ARG A 135 9.76 -0.57 10.82
N ALA A 136 10.12 -1.64 10.11
CA ALA A 136 10.29 -2.96 10.72
C ALA A 136 11.43 -2.98 11.77
N HIS A 137 12.44 -2.14 11.62
CA HIS A 137 13.53 -2.00 12.60
C HIS A 137 13.16 -1.12 13.81
N GLU A 138 12.29 -0.13 13.65
CA GLU A 138 11.87 0.75 14.75
C GLU A 138 11.01 0.05 15.82
N THR A 139 10.44 -1.09 15.53
CA THR A 139 9.52 -1.82 16.42
C THR A 139 10.15 -2.97 17.18
N THR A 140 11.42 -3.25 16.98
CA THR A 140 12.16 -4.31 17.71
C THR A 140 12.81 -3.83 19.01
N ASP A 141 12.73 -2.54 19.33
CA ASP A 141 13.37 -1.94 20.53
C ASP A 141 12.37 -1.54 21.64
N ASN A 142 11.24 -2.27 21.76
CA ASN A 142 10.31 -2.15 22.90
C ASN A 142 10.02 -3.49 23.55
#